data_9668193fe43e99389bdfeb8e213fd9a2
#
_entry.id   9668193fe43e99389bdfeb8e213fd9a2
#
_cell.length_a   1.000
_cell.length_b   1.000
_cell.length_c   1.000
_cell.angle_alpha   90.00
_cell.angle_beta   90.00
_cell.angle_gamma   90.00
#
_symmetry.space_group_name_H-M   'P 1'
#
loop_
_entity.id
_entity.type
_entity.pdbx_description
1 polymer ?
#
loop_
_entity_poly.entity_id
_entity_poly.type
_entity_poly.pdbx_seq_one_letter_code
_entity_poly.pdbx_strand_id
1 'polypeptide(L)'
;MKTRAVRIYGAQDLRLEEFELSLVGDDGVRCKVISDSLCMSSYKIYMQGAAHKRVPDDVATNPTIIGHEFCGVVDEVGKNWAHKFKVGDGFVIQPAHSYQGALTAPGYSFRECGGDATYVNIPWETLHMDCLLPYNSDVFFYGSLAEPMSCIIGTFHAMYHTRDGEYVHDMGIVDGGKMALLAGVGPMGLGTIDYALHCDRKPSLLVVTDIDDARLQRAASIYTVEHAKSCGVDLHYVNTGKLDNPIETLRALSGGDGYDDVICFAPVKQVVEQSDGILAVDGCLNFFAGPGDPAFTAPMNFYNVHYNRTHVAATSHGNTEDMREAITMMNAGLLNPAAMITHIGGLDCVVETTANLPKIPGGKKLIYTQIDLPLTAIADFAEKGKTDPMFAKLDEIVRACNGLWCAEAEKYLLSRML
;
A
#
# COMPACT_ATOMS: atom_id res chain seq x y z
N MET A 1 1.89 25.79 17.72
CA MET A 1 1.06 24.57 17.81
C MET A 1 1.95 23.39 18.15
N LYS A 2 1.64 22.63 19.21
CA LYS A 2 2.38 21.40 19.51
C LYS A 2 1.84 20.23 18.71
N THR A 3 2.74 19.37 18.26
CA THR A 3 2.44 18.06 17.68
C THR A 3 3.17 16.97 18.45
N ARG A 4 2.56 15.81 18.53
CA ARG A 4 3.18 14.58 19.03
C ARG A 4 3.47 13.71 17.81
N ALA A 5 4.71 13.26 17.62
CA ALA A 5 5.12 12.54 16.42
C ALA A 5 6.23 11.53 16.68
N VAL A 6 6.28 10.49 15.85
CA VAL A 6 7.41 9.57 15.77
C VAL A 6 8.43 10.11 14.78
N ARG A 7 9.64 10.37 15.30
CA ARG A 7 10.73 10.97 14.52
C ARG A 7 11.94 10.05 14.47
N ILE A 8 12.61 10.05 13.33
CA ILE A 8 13.87 9.31 13.16
C ILE A 8 15.05 10.23 13.40
N TYR A 9 16.02 9.73 14.20
CA TYR A 9 17.29 10.41 14.54
C TYR A 9 18.51 9.72 13.90
N GLY A 10 18.34 8.51 13.41
CA GLY A 10 19.41 7.71 12.83
C GLY A 10 18.98 6.25 12.68
N ALA A 11 19.89 5.40 12.27
CA ALA A 11 19.62 3.97 12.15
C ALA A 11 19.23 3.39 13.54
N GLN A 12 18.07 2.73 13.58
CA GLN A 12 17.48 2.11 14.75
C GLN A 12 17.17 3.09 15.92
N ASP A 13 17.00 4.37 15.61
CA ASP A 13 16.67 5.41 16.60
C ASP A 13 15.41 6.15 16.17
N LEU A 14 14.24 5.60 16.57
CA LEU A 14 12.93 6.23 16.49
C LEU A 14 12.50 6.69 17.87
N ARG A 15 11.93 7.91 17.95
CA ARG A 15 11.44 8.48 19.21
C ARG A 15 10.07 9.08 19.02
N LEU A 16 9.15 8.75 19.94
CA LEU A 16 7.87 9.44 20.07
C LEU A 16 8.07 10.64 21.00
N GLU A 17 7.83 11.85 20.49
CA GLU A 17 8.06 13.09 21.22
C GLU A 17 7.07 14.19 20.85
N GLU A 18 7.01 15.23 21.69
CA GLU A 18 6.28 16.48 21.43
C GLU A 18 7.24 17.58 21.01
N PHE A 19 6.85 18.37 20.01
CA PHE A 19 7.58 19.56 19.62
C PHE A 19 6.65 20.61 18.99
N GLU A 20 7.14 21.85 18.86
CA GLU A 20 6.38 22.94 18.25
C GLU A 20 6.53 22.90 16.73
N LEU A 21 5.39 22.91 16.02
CA LEU A 21 5.33 23.17 14.59
C LEU A 21 5.53 24.65 14.29
N SER A 22 6.12 24.95 13.16
CA SER A 22 6.21 26.30 12.63
C SER A 22 4.82 26.92 12.42
N LEU A 23 4.74 28.24 12.39
CA LEU A 23 3.49 28.94 12.05
C LEU A 23 3.13 28.66 10.59
N VAL A 24 1.85 28.50 10.34
CA VAL A 24 1.34 28.43 8.96
C VAL A 24 1.42 29.83 8.35
N GLY A 25 2.22 29.97 7.30
CA GLY A 25 2.30 31.21 6.53
C GLY A 25 1.22 31.26 5.44
N ASP A 26 1.28 32.32 4.63
CA ASP A 26 0.34 32.51 3.52
C ASP A 26 0.33 31.35 2.50
N ASP A 27 1.46 30.68 2.33
CA ASP A 27 1.68 29.56 1.41
C ASP A 27 1.64 28.16 2.08
N GLY A 28 1.23 28.08 3.34
CA GLY A 28 1.21 26.85 4.12
C GLY A 28 -0.18 26.24 4.25
N VAL A 29 -0.20 24.95 4.54
CA VAL A 29 -1.38 24.20 4.99
C VAL A 29 -0.97 23.31 6.15
N ARG A 30 -1.70 23.36 7.27
CA ARG A 30 -1.57 22.43 8.39
C ARG A 30 -2.68 21.43 8.34
N CYS A 31 -2.35 20.20 8.63
CA CYS A 31 -3.32 19.11 8.69
C CYS A 31 -3.26 18.39 10.04
N LYS A 32 -4.43 17.97 10.53
CA LYS A 32 -4.61 17.00 11.61
C LYS A 32 -4.63 15.62 10.97
N VAL A 33 -3.65 14.79 11.29
CA VAL A 33 -3.62 13.41 10.82
C VAL A 33 -4.59 12.59 11.68
N ILE A 34 -5.38 11.74 11.07
CA ILE A 34 -6.33 10.85 11.78
C ILE A 34 -5.85 9.41 11.69
N SER A 35 -5.43 8.96 10.51
CA SER A 35 -4.88 7.62 10.35
C SER A 35 -3.64 7.60 9.46
N ASP A 36 -2.75 6.65 9.74
CA ASP A 36 -1.62 6.24 8.91
C ASP A 36 -1.61 4.71 8.80
N SER A 37 -0.94 4.14 7.84
CA SER A 37 -0.74 2.71 7.77
C SER A 37 0.75 2.38 7.67
N LEU A 38 1.23 1.47 8.54
CA LEU A 38 2.66 1.15 8.58
C LEU A 38 3.09 0.32 7.38
N CYS A 39 4.12 0.79 6.71
CA CYS A 39 4.72 0.18 5.53
C CYS A 39 6.10 -0.43 5.85
N MET A 40 6.49 -1.48 5.13
CA MET A 40 7.86 -2.01 5.19
C MET A 40 8.93 -0.96 4.82
N SER A 41 8.55 0.09 4.09
CA SER A 41 9.43 1.22 3.82
C SER A 41 9.81 1.96 5.10
N SER A 42 8.89 2.12 6.06
CA SER A 42 9.20 2.70 7.38
C SER A 42 10.19 1.85 8.17
N TYR A 43 10.10 0.52 8.08
CA TYR A 43 11.12 -0.38 8.65
C TYR A 43 12.48 -0.22 7.97
N LYS A 44 12.52 -0.02 6.62
CA LYS A 44 13.77 0.20 5.91
C LYS A 44 14.47 1.48 6.36
N ILE A 45 13.74 2.59 6.52
CA ILE A 45 14.32 3.83 7.04
C ILE A 45 14.76 3.68 8.49
N TYR A 46 14.00 2.98 9.34
CA TYR A 46 14.43 2.64 10.69
C TYR A 46 15.77 1.91 10.70
N MET A 47 15.96 0.92 9.83
CA MET A 47 17.20 0.14 9.76
C MET A 47 18.39 0.93 9.19
N GLN A 48 18.14 1.84 8.24
CA GLN A 48 19.20 2.50 7.46
C GLN A 48 19.53 3.91 7.98
N GLY A 49 18.57 4.60 8.60
CA GLY A 49 18.77 6.01 9.02
C GLY A 49 19.20 6.88 7.83
N ALA A 50 20.22 7.71 8.01
CA ALA A 50 20.77 8.59 6.99
C ALA A 50 21.36 7.86 5.76
N ALA A 51 21.60 6.55 5.82
CA ALA A 51 22.01 5.78 4.65
C ALA A 51 20.85 5.51 3.67
N HIS A 52 19.61 5.74 4.08
CA HIS A 52 18.46 5.61 3.20
C HIS A 52 18.35 6.82 2.27
N LYS A 53 18.20 6.59 0.96
CA LYS A 53 18.21 7.63 -0.11
C LYS A 53 17.22 8.78 0.05
N ARG A 54 16.21 8.66 0.91
CA ARG A 54 15.17 9.68 1.16
C ARG A 54 15.34 10.38 2.52
N VAL A 55 16.17 9.85 3.41
CA VAL A 55 16.41 10.43 4.74
C VAL A 55 17.56 11.42 4.63
N PRO A 56 17.40 12.65 5.18
CA PRO A 56 18.47 13.64 5.15
C PRO A 56 19.72 13.21 5.92
N ASP A 57 20.91 13.59 5.43
CA ASP A 57 22.19 13.27 6.05
C ASP A 57 22.33 13.85 7.48
N ASP A 58 21.64 14.97 7.75
CA ASP A 58 21.66 15.68 9.01
C ASP A 58 20.55 15.26 10.01
N VAL A 59 19.89 14.14 9.74
CA VAL A 59 18.73 13.63 10.51
C VAL A 59 18.99 13.49 12.00
N ALA A 60 20.25 13.30 12.42
CA ALA A 60 20.62 13.20 13.83
C ALA A 60 20.40 14.52 14.59
N THR A 61 20.50 15.65 13.91
CA THR A 61 20.29 17.00 14.49
C THR A 61 18.99 17.64 14.01
N ASN A 62 18.50 17.25 12.84
CA ASN A 62 17.25 17.70 12.24
C ASN A 62 16.31 16.51 11.95
N PRO A 63 15.77 15.87 13.00
CA PRO A 63 15.00 14.63 12.86
C PRO A 63 13.72 14.86 12.05
N THR A 64 13.35 13.86 11.24
CA THR A 64 12.18 13.89 10.37
C THR A 64 11.07 12.99 10.90
N ILE A 65 9.80 13.32 10.60
CA ILE A 65 8.64 12.49 10.93
C ILE A 65 8.56 11.33 9.94
N ILE A 66 8.27 10.13 10.43
CA ILE A 66 8.03 8.95 9.60
C ILE A 66 6.53 8.74 9.33
N GLY A 67 6.19 7.72 8.49
CA GLY A 67 4.81 7.44 8.06
C GLY A 67 4.45 8.20 6.77
N HIS A 68 4.03 7.49 5.73
CA HIS A 68 3.79 8.08 4.41
C HIS A 68 2.48 7.64 3.76
N GLU A 69 1.66 6.88 4.47
CA GLU A 69 0.37 6.37 4.01
C GLU A 69 -0.74 6.98 4.88
N PHE A 70 -0.93 8.31 4.85
CA PHE A 70 -1.77 8.98 5.84
C PHE A 70 -2.84 9.90 5.25
N CYS A 71 -3.87 10.10 6.07
CA CYS A 71 -4.95 11.03 5.79
C CYS A 71 -5.49 11.67 7.08
N GLY A 72 -6.38 12.61 6.90
CA GLY A 72 -7.03 13.31 8.02
C GLY A 72 -7.83 14.50 7.57
N VAL A 73 -7.79 15.57 8.35
CA VAL A 73 -8.54 16.79 8.08
C VAL A 73 -7.62 18.02 8.10
N VAL A 74 -7.94 19.00 7.26
CA VAL A 74 -7.24 20.28 7.20
C VAL A 74 -7.54 21.08 8.46
N ASP A 75 -6.49 21.54 9.15
CA ASP A 75 -6.57 22.29 10.42
C ASP A 75 -6.40 23.80 10.21
N GLU A 76 -5.46 24.23 9.36
CA GLU A 76 -5.19 25.63 9.08
C GLU A 76 -4.76 25.81 7.61
N VAL A 77 -5.23 26.87 6.97
CA VAL A 77 -4.96 27.14 5.55
C VAL A 77 -4.45 28.55 5.35
N GLY A 78 -3.28 28.69 4.74
CA GLY A 78 -2.75 29.97 4.30
C GLY A 78 -3.58 30.58 3.15
N LYS A 79 -3.58 31.90 3.03
CA LYS A 79 -4.47 32.61 2.10
C LYS A 79 -4.32 32.20 0.63
N ASN A 80 -3.11 31.78 0.24
CA ASN A 80 -2.83 31.39 -1.14
C ASN A 80 -3.44 30.03 -1.52
N TRP A 81 -3.79 29.22 -0.52
CA TRP A 81 -4.41 27.89 -0.71
C TRP A 81 -5.91 27.86 -0.38
N ALA A 82 -6.49 28.99 0.09
CA ALA A 82 -7.91 29.06 0.46
C ALA A 82 -8.88 28.87 -0.71
N HIS A 83 -8.40 28.92 -1.94
CA HIS A 83 -9.18 28.59 -3.13
C HIS A 83 -9.36 27.07 -3.31
N LYS A 84 -8.49 26.25 -2.74
CA LYS A 84 -8.46 24.79 -2.91
C LYS A 84 -8.86 24.02 -1.65
N PHE A 85 -8.48 24.52 -0.47
CA PHE A 85 -8.71 23.86 0.81
C PHE A 85 -9.44 24.78 1.79
N LYS A 86 -10.24 24.16 2.68
CA LYS A 86 -10.89 24.82 3.81
C LYS A 86 -10.62 24.03 5.09
N VAL A 87 -10.63 24.71 6.22
CA VAL A 87 -10.55 24.05 7.53
C VAL A 87 -11.71 23.06 7.66
N GLY A 88 -11.39 21.82 8.04
CA GLY A 88 -12.32 20.70 8.16
C GLY A 88 -12.45 19.84 6.90
N ASP A 89 -11.90 20.26 5.75
CA ASP A 89 -11.85 19.39 4.56
C ASP A 89 -11.00 18.15 4.85
N GLY A 90 -11.44 17.00 4.37
CA GLY A 90 -10.61 15.79 4.38
C GLY A 90 -9.46 15.88 3.36
N PHE A 91 -8.36 15.24 3.67
CA PHE A 91 -7.22 15.14 2.77
C PHE A 91 -6.63 13.72 2.74
N VAL A 92 -6.00 13.39 1.63
CA VAL A 92 -5.02 12.31 1.48
C VAL A 92 -3.75 12.86 0.84
N ILE A 93 -2.65 12.14 0.97
CA ILE A 93 -1.36 12.61 0.48
C ILE A 93 -0.70 11.60 -0.46
N GLN A 94 -0.21 12.07 -1.61
CA GLN A 94 0.72 11.32 -2.46
C GLN A 94 2.15 11.69 -2.06
N PRO A 95 2.89 10.80 -1.37
CA PRO A 95 4.21 11.14 -0.86
C PRO A 95 5.28 11.22 -1.95
N ALA A 96 5.08 10.53 -3.07
CA ALA A 96 6.06 10.46 -4.16
C ALA A 96 5.87 11.61 -5.16
N HIS A 97 6.07 12.85 -4.72
CA HIS A 97 5.87 14.04 -5.56
C HIS A 97 7.02 14.30 -6.56
N SER A 98 8.21 13.74 -6.34
CA SER A 98 9.36 13.85 -7.28
C SER A 98 9.66 15.27 -7.76
N TYR A 99 9.53 16.28 -6.89
CA TYR A 99 9.72 17.69 -7.25
C TYR A 99 11.12 17.92 -7.80
N GLN A 100 11.21 18.37 -9.06
CA GLN A 100 12.47 18.61 -9.80
C GLN A 100 13.44 17.41 -9.76
N GLY A 101 12.92 16.19 -9.69
CA GLY A 101 13.73 14.98 -9.62
C GLY A 101 14.29 14.67 -8.22
N ALA A 102 13.94 15.45 -7.20
CA ALA A 102 14.33 15.17 -5.82
C ALA A 102 13.64 13.90 -5.31
N LEU A 103 14.34 13.17 -4.43
CA LEU A 103 13.80 12.00 -3.75
C LEU A 103 13.10 12.34 -2.43
N THR A 104 13.06 13.63 -2.05
CA THR A 104 12.37 14.08 -0.83
C THR A 104 10.89 13.71 -0.86
N ALA A 105 10.36 13.26 0.27
CA ALA A 105 8.97 12.82 0.39
C ALA A 105 8.46 12.97 1.82
N PRO A 106 7.17 13.32 2.02
CA PRO A 106 6.49 13.17 3.30
C PRO A 106 6.70 11.79 3.93
N GLY A 107 6.91 11.78 5.25
CA GLY A 107 7.19 10.54 5.97
C GLY A 107 8.61 9.98 5.83
N TYR A 108 9.53 10.75 5.20
CA TYR A 108 10.93 10.42 5.04
C TYR A 108 11.85 11.61 5.30
N SER A 109 11.57 12.73 4.66
CA SER A 109 12.53 13.81 4.46
C SER A 109 12.21 15.08 5.22
N PHE A 110 10.99 15.24 5.71
CA PHE A 110 10.53 16.50 6.27
C PHE A 110 10.43 16.46 7.79
N ARG A 111 10.92 17.54 8.42
CA ARG A 111 10.91 17.72 9.87
C ARG A 111 9.49 17.78 10.45
N GLU A 112 8.55 18.34 9.68
CA GLU A 112 7.21 18.66 10.14
C GLU A 112 6.11 17.93 9.34
N CYS A 113 6.46 16.95 8.49
CA CYS A 113 5.49 16.22 7.69
C CYS A 113 5.81 14.73 7.58
N GLY A 114 4.88 13.93 8.07
CA GLY A 114 4.82 12.48 8.03
C GLY A 114 3.60 11.98 8.78
N GLY A 115 3.12 10.79 8.45
CA GLY A 115 1.85 10.24 8.91
C GLY A 115 1.82 9.83 10.38
N ASP A 116 2.97 9.47 10.94
CA ASP A 116 3.06 9.09 12.35
C ASP A 116 3.14 10.32 13.26
N ALA A 117 2.16 11.22 13.15
CA ALA A 117 2.05 12.47 13.90
C ALA A 117 0.59 12.87 14.15
N THR A 118 0.35 13.70 15.17
CA THR A 118 -0.99 14.25 15.41
C THR A 118 -1.34 15.41 14.48
N TYR A 119 -0.38 16.30 14.23
CA TYR A 119 -0.50 17.44 13.31
C TYR A 119 0.77 17.57 12.49
N VAL A 120 0.63 18.03 11.25
CA VAL A 120 1.73 18.22 10.31
C VAL A 120 1.56 19.52 9.52
N ASN A 121 2.68 20.15 9.19
CA ASN A 121 2.72 21.21 8.17
C ASN A 121 3.09 20.58 6.84
N ILE A 122 2.22 20.75 5.84
CA ILE A 122 2.44 20.17 4.52
C ILE A 122 3.57 20.92 3.81
N PRO A 123 4.58 20.21 3.27
CA PRO A 123 5.69 20.81 2.55
C PRO A 123 5.22 21.57 1.31
N TRP A 124 5.89 22.67 1.01
CA TRP A 124 5.58 23.47 -0.16
C TRP A 124 5.62 22.66 -1.46
N GLU A 125 6.60 21.77 -1.59
CA GLU A 125 6.76 20.87 -2.74
C GLU A 125 5.54 19.97 -2.94
N THR A 126 5.01 19.43 -1.85
CA THR A 126 3.80 18.57 -1.88
C THR A 126 2.58 19.35 -2.37
N LEU A 127 2.41 20.59 -1.89
CA LEU A 127 1.32 21.47 -2.33
C LEU A 127 1.49 21.87 -3.79
N HIS A 128 2.70 22.24 -4.19
CA HIS A 128 3.02 22.73 -5.54
C HIS A 128 2.89 21.64 -6.61
N MET A 129 3.19 20.39 -6.25
CA MET A 129 3.06 19.22 -7.13
C MET A 129 1.65 18.59 -7.13
N ASP A 130 0.67 19.28 -6.53
CA ASP A 130 -0.72 18.80 -6.41
C ASP A 130 -0.85 17.44 -5.70
N CYS A 131 0.05 17.16 -4.77
CA CYS A 131 0.15 15.89 -4.06
C CYS A 131 -0.63 15.86 -2.73
N LEU A 132 -1.19 16.99 -2.27
CA LEU A 132 -2.23 17.04 -1.25
C LEU A 132 -3.58 17.04 -1.96
N LEU A 133 -4.32 15.93 -1.84
CA LEU A 133 -5.58 15.72 -2.55
C LEU A 133 -6.78 15.91 -1.61
N PRO A 134 -7.85 16.60 -2.04
CA PRO A 134 -9.12 16.61 -1.30
C PRO A 134 -9.69 15.20 -1.14
N TYR A 135 -10.22 14.91 0.04
CA TYR A 135 -10.80 13.62 0.38
C TYR A 135 -12.19 13.79 0.98
N ASN A 136 -13.22 13.36 0.28
CA ASN A 136 -14.64 13.59 0.64
C ASN A 136 -15.26 12.32 1.22
N SER A 137 -14.68 11.79 2.30
CA SER A 137 -15.21 10.62 3.01
C SER A 137 -14.89 10.71 4.50
N ASP A 138 -15.75 10.16 5.34
CA ASP A 138 -15.54 10.04 6.79
C ASP A 138 -14.80 8.75 7.16
N VAL A 139 -14.41 7.93 6.18
CA VAL A 139 -13.73 6.65 6.38
C VAL A 139 -12.23 6.85 6.25
N PHE A 140 -11.54 7.10 7.35
CA PHE A 140 -10.13 7.48 7.34
C PHE A 140 -9.19 6.35 6.95
N PHE A 141 -9.52 5.09 7.26
CA PHE A 141 -8.66 3.98 6.82
C PHE A 141 -8.67 3.80 5.29
N TYR A 142 -9.71 4.22 4.57
CA TYR A 142 -9.66 4.30 3.11
C TYR A 142 -8.64 5.34 2.66
N GLY A 143 -8.65 6.49 3.32
CA GLY A 143 -7.72 7.57 2.99
C GLY A 143 -6.26 7.20 3.21
N SER A 144 -5.93 6.54 4.33
CA SER A 144 -4.55 6.10 4.58
C SER A 144 -4.13 4.92 3.70
N LEU A 145 -5.07 4.12 3.20
CA LEU A 145 -4.78 3.04 2.24
C LEU A 145 -4.88 3.48 0.77
N ALA A 146 -5.19 4.74 0.50
CA ALA A 146 -5.19 5.28 -0.86
C ALA A 146 -3.78 5.25 -1.49
N GLU A 147 -2.72 5.50 -0.69
CA GLU A 147 -1.35 5.41 -1.18
C GLU A 147 -0.98 3.99 -1.63
N PRO A 148 -1.10 2.93 -0.81
CA PRO A 148 -0.79 1.58 -1.28
C PRO A 148 -1.70 1.12 -2.43
N MET A 149 -2.97 1.53 -2.46
CA MET A 149 -3.84 1.24 -3.61
C MET A 149 -3.36 1.96 -4.87
N SER A 150 -2.87 3.21 -4.76
CA SER A 150 -2.27 3.91 -5.90
C SER A 150 -1.04 3.19 -6.47
N CYS A 151 -0.23 2.57 -5.61
CA CYS A 151 0.91 1.76 -6.04
C CYS A 151 0.45 0.54 -6.87
N ILE A 152 -0.64 -0.10 -6.46
CA ILE A 152 -1.26 -1.22 -7.19
C ILE A 152 -1.78 -0.77 -8.54
N ILE A 153 -2.57 0.29 -8.58
CA ILE A 153 -3.16 0.86 -9.80
C ILE A 153 -2.05 1.28 -10.77
N GLY A 154 -1.05 2.01 -10.28
CA GLY A 154 0.11 2.40 -11.07
C GLY A 154 0.89 1.22 -11.65
N THR A 155 0.87 0.06 -10.98
CA THR A 155 1.46 -1.18 -11.52
C THR A 155 0.71 -1.66 -12.75
N PHE A 156 -0.62 -1.67 -12.71
CA PHE A 156 -1.45 -2.03 -13.88
C PHE A 156 -1.24 -1.05 -15.04
N HIS A 157 -1.21 0.24 -14.75
CA HIS A 157 -1.01 1.28 -15.77
C HIS A 157 0.40 1.29 -16.38
N ALA A 158 1.41 0.87 -15.61
CA ALA A 158 2.80 0.85 -16.07
C ALA A 158 3.19 -0.42 -16.83
N MET A 159 2.36 -1.47 -16.80
CA MET A 159 2.53 -2.61 -17.69
C MET A 159 2.30 -2.16 -19.14
N TYR A 160 2.88 -2.85 -20.09
CA TYR A 160 2.72 -2.53 -21.50
C TYR A 160 2.87 -3.75 -22.37
N HIS A 161 2.27 -3.68 -23.54
CA HIS A 161 2.34 -4.69 -24.58
C HIS A 161 2.70 -4.05 -25.92
N THR A 162 3.21 -4.84 -26.85
CA THR A 162 3.64 -4.36 -28.16
C THR A 162 2.69 -4.84 -29.25
N ARG A 163 2.62 -4.12 -30.36
CA ARG A 163 1.91 -4.57 -31.55
C ARG A 163 2.88 -5.20 -32.53
N ASP A 164 2.47 -6.26 -33.13
CA ASP A 164 3.30 -6.96 -34.11
C ASP A 164 3.63 -6.05 -35.30
N GLY A 165 4.92 -5.91 -35.59
CA GLY A 165 5.41 -5.06 -36.68
C GLY A 165 5.43 -3.55 -36.39
N GLU A 166 5.05 -3.12 -35.18
CA GLU A 166 5.07 -1.72 -34.77
C GLU A 166 6.00 -1.50 -33.57
N TYR A 167 6.62 -0.32 -33.47
CA TYR A 167 7.42 0.08 -32.30
C TYR A 167 6.58 0.97 -31.38
N VAL A 168 5.43 0.43 -30.91
CA VAL A 168 4.46 1.13 -30.07
C VAL A 168 4.24 0.33 -28.77
N HIS A 169 4.14 1.02 -27.66
CA HIS A 169 3.72 0.42 -26.38
C HIS A 169 2.26 0.74 -26.12
N ASP A 170 1.44 -0.29 -26.06
CA ASP A 170 0.06 -0.20 -25.55
C ASP A 170 0.12 -0.33 -24.03
N MET A 171 -0.06 0.79 -23.31
CA MET A 171 0.05 0.83 -21.87
C MET A 171 -1.15 0.16 -21.17
N GLY A 172 -0.87 -0.43 -20.02
CA GLY A 172 -1.83 -1.17 -19.20
C GLY A 172 -1.76 -2.68 -19.45
N ILE A 173 -2.51 -3.43 -18.66
CA ILE A 173 -2.64 -4.88 -18.80
C ILE A 173 -3.46 -5.25 -20.06
N VAL A 174 -3.37 -6.50 -20.48
CA VAL A 174 -4.21 -7.01 -21.59
C VAL A 174 -5.65 -7.17 -21.13
N ASP A 175 -6.58 -6.46 -21.75
CA ASP A 175 -8.02 -6.63 -21.47
C ASP A 175 -8.50 -8.02 -21.86
N GLY A 176 -9.11 -8.75 -20.93
CA GLY A 176 -9.49 -10.15 -21.13
C GLY A 176 -8.31 -11.12 -21.17
N GLY A 177 -7.08 -10.66 -20.91
CA GLY A 177 -5.86 -11.46 -20.87
C GLY A 177 -5.77 -12.41 -19.69
N LYS A 178 -4.63 -13.08 -19.57
CA LYS A 178 -4.32 -14.02 -18.50
C LYS A 178 -3.30 -13.37 -17.56
N MET A 179 -3.62 -13.30 -16.26
CA MET A 179 -2.77 -12.66 -15.25
C MET A 179 -2.35 -13.65 -14.17
N ALA A 180 -1.11 -13.52 -13.69
CA ALA A 180 -0.62 -14.27 -12.53
C ALA A 180 0.00 -13.34 -11.47
N LEU A 181 -0.34 -13.58 -10.20
CA LEU A 181 0.20 -12.89 -9.03
C LEU A 181 1.08 -13.87 -8.25
N LEU A 182 2.40 -13.73 -8.32
CA LEU A 182 3.36 -14.62 -7.67
C LEU A 182 3.73 -14.08 -6.28
N ALA A 183 3.59 -14.96 -5.25
CA ALA A 183 3.61 -14.60 -3.83
C ALA A 183 2.55 -13.51 -3.50
N GLY A 184 1.36 -13.64 -4.10
CA GLY A 184 0.33 -12.61 -4.24
C GLY A 184 -0.73 -12.57 -3.13
N VAL A 185 -0.50 -13.14 -1.93
CA VAL A 185 -1.47 -13.08 -0.81
C VAL A 185 -1.01 -12.25 0.38
N GLY A 186 0.02 -11.43 0.20
CA GLY A 186 0.37 -10.35 1.12
C GLY A 186 -0.64 -9.19 1.01
N PRO A 187 -0.50 -8.15 1.86
CA PRO A 187 -1.44 -7.02 1.83
C PRO A 187 -1.54 -6.39 0.44
N MET A 188 -0.42 -6.14 -0.25
CA MET A 188 -0.43 -5.58 -1.60
C MET A 188 -1.07 -6.53 -2.61
N GLY A 189 -0.80 -7.84 -2.52
CA GLY A 189 -1.43 -8.83 -3.38
C GLY A 189 -2.94 -8.93 -3.18
N LEU A 190 -3.43 -8.82 -1.93
CA LEU A 190 -4.89 -8.79 -1.65
C LEU A 190 -5.56 -7.58 -2.29
N GLY A 191 -4.95 -6.38 -2.18
CA GLY A 191 -5.44 -5.20 -2.89
C GLY A 191 -5.36 -5.35 -4.42
N THR A 192 -4.35 -6.09 -4.93
CA THR A 192 -4.22 -6.38 -6.36
C THR A 192 -5.32 -7.32 -6.86
N ILE A 193 -5.69 -8.34 -6.08
CA ILE A 193 -6.83 -9.19 -6.42
C ILE A 193 -8.10 -8.35 -6.51
N ASP A 194 -8.35 -7.49 -5.51
CA ASP A 194 -9.51 -6.60 -5.50
C ASP A 194 -9.57 -5.71 -6.74
N TYR A 195 -8.45 -5.05 -7.06
CA TYR A 195 -8.38 -4.18 -8.23
C TYR A 195 -8.55 -4.95 -9.55
N ALA A 196 -7.92 -6.12 -9.69
CA ALA A 196 -8.06 -6.96 -10.88
C ALA A 196 -9.51 -7.41 -11.15
N LEU A 197 -10.32 -7.57 -10.09
CA LEU A 197 -11.73 -7.92 -10.22
C LEU A 197 -12.63 -6.73 -10.61
N HIS A 198 -12.18 -5.47 -10.38
CA HIS A 198 -13.05 -4.30 -10.48
C HIS A 198 -12.52 -3.19 -11.41
N CYS A 199 -11.27 -3.27 -11.90
CA CYS A 199 -10.72 -2.31 -12.87
C CYS A 199 -11.45 -2.34 -14.21
N ASP A 200 -11.19 -1.37 -15.05
CA ASP A 200 -11.79 -1.22 -16.39
C ASP A 200 -11.31 -2.30 -17.37
N ARG A 201 -10.02 -2.65 -17.32
CA ARG A 201 -9.40 -3.74 -18.07
C ARG A 201 -9.21 -4.95 -17.17
N LYS A 202 -10.07 -5.96 -17.27
CA LYS A 202 -10.02 -7.13 -16.39
C LYS A 202 -9.31 -8.29 -17.07
N PRO A 203 -8.52 -9.09 -16.32
CA PRO A 203 -8.07 -10.37 -16.84
C PRO A 203 -9.27 -11.34 -16.96
N SER A 204 -9.27 -12.22 -17.95
CA SER A 204 -10.23 -13.33 -18.01
C SER A 204 -9.85 -14.47 -17.07
N LEU A 205 -8.55 -14.66 -16.84
CA LEU A 205 -7.96 -15.62 -15.91
C LEU A 205 -7.04 -14.91 -14.93
N LEU A 206 -7.25 -15.14 -13.64
CA LEU A 206 -6.38 -14.63 -12.57
C LEU A 206 -5.88 -15.80 -11.72
N VAL A 207 -4.56 -16.05 -11.72
CA VAL A 207 -3.93 -17.09 -10.90
C VAL A 207 -3.10 -16.43 -9.80
N VAL A 208 -3.43 -16.73 -8.54
CA VAL A 208 -2.78 -16.18 -7.35
C VAL A 208 -2.01 -17.28 -6.65
N THR A 209 -0.72 -17.05 -6.42
CA THR A 209 0.16 -18.05 -5.80
C THR A 209 0.73 -17.61 -4.46
N ASP A 210 0.98 -18.56 -3.60
CA ASP A 210 1.81 -18.42 -2.39
C ASP A 210 2.31 -19.82 -1.99
N ILE A 211 3.14 -19.91 -0.95
CA ILE A 211 3.59 -21.16 -0.37
C ILE A 211 2.90 -21.48 0.97
N ASP A 212 2.12 -20.54 1.50
CA ASP A 212 1.41 -20.63 2.78
C ASP A 212 -0.09 -20.87 2.57
N ASP A 213 -0.56 -22.07 2.96
CA ASP A 213 -1.97 -22.44 2.82
C ASP A 213 -2.92 -21.57 3.62
N ALA A 214 -2.53 -21.14 4.83
CA ALA A 214 -3.41 -20.34 5.68
C ALA A 214 -3.64 -18.95 5.05
N ARG A 215 -2.60 -18.38 4.45
CA ARG A 215 -2.70 -17.12 3.72
C ARG A 215 -3.53 -17.24 2.45
N LEU A 216 -3.34 -18.33 1.69
CA LEU A 216 -4.17 -18.64 0.50
C LEU A 216 -5.64 -18.82 0.88
N GLN A 217 -5.93 -19.57 1.96
CA GLN A 217 -7.28 -19.77 2.46
C GLN A 217 -7.93 -18.45 2.91
N ARG A 218 -7.16 -17.58 3.59
CA ARG A 218 -7.66 -16.25 3.95
C ARG A 218 -8.00 -15.43 2.70
N ALA A 219 -7.13 -15.40 1.70
CA ALA A 219 -7.38 -14.71 0.45
C ALA A 219 -8.65 -15.25 -0.24
N ALA A 220 -8.79 -16.57 -0.34
CA ALA A 220 -9.94 -17.24 -0.94
C ALA A 220 -11.26 -17.02 -0.14
N SER A 221 -11.18 -16.80 1.17
CA SER A 221 -12.35 -16.46 1.98
C SER A 221 -12.83 -15.02 1.79
N ILE A 222 -11.95 -14.11 1.38
CA ILE A 222 -12.27 -12.71 1.10
C ILE A 222 -12.71 -12.54 -0.36
N TYR A 223 -11.91 -13.05 -1.30
CA TYR A 223 -12.18 -13.01 -2.72
C TYR A 223 -12.47 -14.41 -3.23
N THR A 224 -13.74 -14.81 -3.12
CA THR A 224 -14.15 -16.16 -3.50
C THR A 224 -14.17 -16.35 -5.02
N VAL A 225 -13.98 -17.59 -5.47
CA VAL A 225 -14.04 -17.95 -6.90
C VAL A 225 -15.42 -17.59 -7.48
N GLU A 226 -16.49 -17.77 -6.70
CA GLU A 226 -17.86 -17.43 -7.11
C GLU A 226 -18.02 -15.91 -7.32
N HIS A 227 -17.47 -15.11 -6.41
CA HIS A 227 -17.48 -13.64 -6.56
C HIS A 227 -16.68 -13.23 -7.78
N ALA A 228 -15.45 -13.71 -7.94
CA ALA A 228 -14.62 -13.43 -9.10
C ALA A 228 -15.30 -13.79 -10.42
N LYS A 229 -15.96 -14.94 -10.48
CA LYS A 229 -16.76 -15.37 -11.63
C LYS A 229 -17.91 -14.40 -11.90
N SER A 230 -18.56 -13.85 -10.88
CA SER A 230 -19.60 -12.83 -11.06
C SER A 230 -19.05 -11.52 -11.63
N CYS A 231 -17.76 -11.24 -11.40
CA CYS A 231 -17.02 -10.12 -12.00
C CYS A 231 -16.48 -10.40 -13.40
N GLY A 232 -16.65 -11.64 -13.90
CA GLY A 232 -16.17 -12.07 -15.23
C GLY A 232 -14.75 -12.62 -15.24
N VAL A 233 -14.18 -12.95 -14.06
CA VAL A 233 -12.79 -13.42 -13.89
C VAL A 233 -12.77 -14.86 -13.41
N ASP A 234 -12.01 -15.73 -14.06
CA ASP A 234 -11.72 -17.10 -13.60
C ASP A 234 -10.55 -17.07 -12.63
N LEU A 235 -10.83 -17.19 -11.31
CA LEU A 235 -9.85 -17.01 -10.24
C LEU A 235 -9.38 -18.36 -9.69
N HIS A 236 -8.06 -18.56 -9.62
CA HIS A 236 -7.43 -19.74 -9.04
C HIS A 236 -6.42 -19.37 -7.96
N TYR A 237 -6.40 -20.14 -6.86
CA TYR A 237 -5.40 -20.06 -5.81
C TYR A 237 -4.51 -21.31 -5.84
N VAL A 238 -3.19 -21.13 -5.90
CA VAL A 238 -2.23 -22.22 -6.07
C VAL A 238 -1.11 -22.15 -5.03
N ASN A 239 -0.93 -23.22 -4.27
CA ASN A 239 0.23 -23.36 -3.40
C ASN A 239 1.41 -23.91 -4.21
N THR A 240 2.33 -23.04 -4.62
CA THR A 240 3.50 -23.43 -5.42
C THR A 240 4.56 -24.20 -4.62
N GLY A 241 4.55 -24.09 -3.27
CA GLY A 241 5.44 -24.86 -2.41
C GLY A 241 5.15 -26.37 -2.39
N LYS A 242 4.01 -26.81 -2.92
CA LYS A 242 3.59 -28.22 -2.99
C LYS A 242 3.73 -28.85 -4.37
N LEU A 243 4.26 -28.10 -5.33
CA LEU A 243 4.38 -28.52 -6.72
C LEU A 243 5.81 -28.95 -7.04
N ASP A 244 5.97 -30.09 -7.72
CA ASP A 244 7.27 -30.55 -8.21
C ASP A 244 7.81 -29.61 -9.33
N ASN A 245 6.91 -29.14 -10.21
CA ASN A 245 7.23 -28.21 -11.29
C ASN A 245 6.21 -27.05 -11.33
N PRO A 246 6.42 -25.97 -10.54
CA PRO A 246 5.49 -24.84 -10.50
C PRO A 246 5.28 -24.17 -11.87
N ILE A 247 6.33 -24.00 -12.66
CA ILE A 247 6.25 -23.33 -13.97
C ILE A 247 5.34 -24.12 -14.92
N GLU A 248 5.53 -25.43 -15.03
CA GLU A 248 4.72 -26.29 -15.89
C GLU A 248 3.25 -26.29 -15.45
N THR A 249 3.01 -26.41 -14.14
CA THR A 249 1.65 -26.41 -13.60
C THR A 249 0.95 -25.08 -13.85
N LEU A 250 1.61 -23.95 -13.62
CA LEU A 250 1.04 -22.64 -13.86
C LEU A 250 0.78 -22.40 -15.36
N ARG A 251 1.70 -22.82 -16.24
CA ARG A 251 1.46 -22.75 -17.70
C ARG A 251 0.29 -23.64 -18.13
N ALA A 252 0.13 -24.82 -17.54
CA ALA A 252 -1.02 -25.68 -17.85
C ALA A 252 -2.36 -25.01 -17.52
N LEU A 253 -2.45 -24.25 -16.40
CA LEU A 253 -3.64 -23.46 -16.04
C LEU A 253 -3.98 -22.39 -17.06
N SER A 254 -2.97 -21.80 -17.73
CA SER A 254 -3.19 -20.84 -18.82
C SER A 254 -3.47 -21.49 -20.18
N GLY A 255 -3.65 -22.81 -20.23
CA GLY A 255 -3.82 -23.55 -21.47
C GLY A 255 -2.52 -23.81 -22.24
N GLY A 256 -1.36 -23.57 -21.62
CA GLY A 256 -0.02 -23.76 -22.19
C GLY A 256 0.63 -22.52 -22.77
N ASP A 257 -0.14 -21.47 -23.10
CA ASP A 257 0.37 -20.24 -23.74
C ASP A 257 1.20 -19.37 -22.80
N GLY A 258 0.93 -19.44 -21.48
CA GLY A 258 1.50 -18.57 -20.46
C GLY A 258 0.57 -17.41 -20.11
N TYR A 259 1.14 -16.39 -19.43
CA TYR A 259 0.40 -15.24 -18.91
C TYR A 259 0.84 -13.96 -19.62
N ASP A 260 -0.13 -13.15 -19.99
CA ASP A 260 0.11 -11.84 -20.60
C ASP A 260 0.73 -10.90 -19.57
N ASP A 261 0.20 -10.93 -18.34
CA ASP A 261 0.60 -10.07 -17.24
C ASP A 261 0.99 -10.87 -16.00
N VAL A 262 2.20 -10.67 -15.50
CA VAL A 262 2.69 -11.32 -14.30
C VAL A 262 3.19 -10.28 -13.31
N ILE A 263 2.72 -10.32 -12.05
CA ILE A 263 3.19 -9.44 -10.99
C ILE A 263 3.92 -10.27 -9.92
N CYS A 264 5.18 -9.90 -9.64
CA CYS A 264 6.03 -10.55 -8.65
C CYS A 264 6.07 -9.74 -7.35
N PHE A 265 5.52 -10.29 -6.24
CA PHE A 265 5.41 -9.62 -4.94
C PHE A 265 6.54 -9.94 -3.96
N ALA A 266 7.43 -10.86 -4.27
CA ALA A 266 8.51 -11.25 -3.38
C ALA A 266 9.90 -11.08 -4.03
N PRO A 267 10.88 -10.41 -3.35
CA PRO A 267 12.24 -10.29 -3.84
C PRO A 267 13.03 -11.59 -3.57
N VAL A 268 12.56 -12.69 -4.15
CA VAL A 268 13.13 -14.03 -4.05
C VAL A 268 13.49 -14.50 -5.45
N LYS A 269 14.76 -14.87 -5.67
CA LYS A 269 15.28 -15.27 -6.99
C LYS A 269 14.40 -16.31 -7.68
N GLN A 270 14.01 -17.35 -6.94
CA GLN A 270 13.18 -18.42 -7.46
C GLN A 270 11.78 -17.96 -7.90
N VAL A 271 11.19 -16.96 -7.20
CA VAL A 271 9.90 -16.38 -7.59
C VAL A 271 10.05 -15.55 -8.85
N VAL A 272 11.16 -14.82 -9.02
CA VAL A 272 11.45 -14.08 -10.26
C VAL A 272 11.65 -15.04 -11.44
N GLU A 273 12.40 -16.14 -11.25
CA GLU A 273 12.57 -17.17 -12.28
C GLU A 273 11.24 -17.83 -12.67
N GLN A 274 10.37 -18.12 -11.70
CA GLN A 274 9.03 -18.61 -11.97
C GLN A 274 8.19 -17.59 -12.75
N SER A 275 8.28 -16.31 -12.38
CA SER A 275 7.57 -15.23 -13.07
C SER A 275 7.98 -15.11 -14.54
N ASP A 276 9.28 -15.14 -14.82
CA ASP A 276 9.82 -15.13 -16.20
C ASP A 276 9.41 -16.39 -16.98
N GLY A 277 9.47 -17.56 -16.33
CA GLY A 277 9.18 -18.86 -16.95
C GLY A 277 7.73 -19.07 -17.36
N ILE A 278 6.79 -18.29 -16.82
CA ILE A 278 5.35 -18.42 -17.13
C ILE A 278 4.83 -17.35 -18.09
N LEU A 279 5.66 -16.39 -18.53
CA LEU A 279 5.24 -15.35 -19.48
C LEU A 279 4.79 -15.94 -20.83
N ALA A 280 3.75 -15.36 -21.38
CA ALA A 280 3.31 -15.59 -22.75
C ALA A 280 4.21 -14.86 -23.76
N VAL A 281 3.94 -15.01 -25.04
CA VAL A 281 4.51 -14.15 -26.09
C VAL A 281 4.04 -12.72 -25.83
N ASP A 282 4.97 -11.75 -25.88
CA ASP A 282 4.75 -10.35 -25.52
C ASP A 282 4.32 -10.14 -24.07
N GLY A 283 4.60 -11.13 -23.19
CA GLY A 283 4.22 -11.08 -21.78
C GLY A 283 5.03 -10.05 -20.99
N CYS A 284 4.35 -9.34 -20.10
CA CYS A 284 4.93 -8.32 -19.22
C CYS A 284 5.07 -8.82 -17.79
N LEU A 285 6.30 -8.82 -17.27
CA LEU A 285 6.58 -9.04 -15.85
C LEU A 285 6.70 -7.71 -15.12
N ASN A 286 5.78 -7.41 -14.20
CA ASN A 286 6.00 -6.32 -13.26
C ASN A 286 6.70 -6.83 -11.99
N PHE A 287 7.91 -6.34 -11.76
CA PHE A 287 8.63 -6.60 -10.52
C PHE A 287 8.21 -5.60 -9.43
N PHE A 288 7.10 -5.90 -8.77
CA PHE A 288 6.50 -5.07 -7.72
C PHE A 288 7.31 -5.12 -6.41
N ALA A 289 8.00 -6.21 -6.15
CA ALA A 289 8.77 -6.41 -4.94
C ALA A 289 9.90 -5.39 -4.79
N GLY A 290 10.01 -4.77 -3.63
CA GLY A 290 11.10 -3.83 -3.32
C GLY A 290 12.24 -4.51 -2.56
N PRO A 291 13.34 -4.98 -3.20
CA PRO A 291 14.46 -5.58 -2.50
C PRO A 291 15.12 -4.57 -1.55
N GLY A 292 15.56 -5.05 -0.40
CA GLY A 292 16.35 -4.25 0.56
C GLY A 292 17.83 -4.20 0.21
N ASP A 293 18.33 -5.18 -0.55
CA ASP A 293 19.72 -5.27 -0.99
C ASP A 293 19.85 -4.71 -2.43
N PRO A 294 20.63 -3.65 -2.65
CA PRO A 294 20.87 -3.10 -3.99
C PRO A 294 21.62 -4.07 -4.93
N ALA A 295 22.25 -5.11 -4.39
CA ALA A 295 22.91 -6.16 -5.16
C ALA A 295 21.99 -7.34 -5.53
N PHE A 296 20.68 -7.26 -5.23
CA PHE A 296 19.73 -8.31 -5.57
C PHE A 296 19.70 -8.55 -7.09
N THR A 297 19.93 -9.79 -7.50
CA THR A 297 19.89 -10.25 -8.90
C THR A 297 19.14 -11.56 -9.00
N ALA A 298 18.48 -11.79 -10.14
CA ALA A 298 17.82 -13.06 -10.47
C ALA A 298 18.09 -13.42 -11.95
N PRO A 299 18.15 -14.73 -12.29
CA PRO A 299 18.22 -15.18 -13.68
C PRO A 299 16.96 -14.80 -14.45
N MET A 300 17.16 -14.53 -15.75
CA MET A 300 16.10 -14.35 -16.73
C MET A 300 16.41 -15.11 -18.02
N ASN A 301 15.40 -15.56 -18.71
CA ASN A 301 15.57 -16.26 -20.01
C ASN A 301 15.62 -15.27 -21.18
N PHE A 302 16.81 -14.87 -21.58
CA PHE A 302 17.00 -13.94 -22.70
C PHE A 302 16.59 -14.50 -24.07
N TYR A 303 16.41 -15.82 -24.20
CA TYR A 303 15.78 -16.40 -25.38
C TYR A 303 14.32 -15.93 -25.50
N ASN A 304 13.57 -15.93 -24.39
CA ASN A 304 12.20 -15.43 -24.35
C ASN A 304 12.14 -13.93 -24.62
N VAL A 305 13.06 -13.14 -24.05
CA VAL A 305 13.16 -11.71 -24.34
C VAL A 305 13.32 -11.46 -25.84
N HIS A 306 14.18 -12.24 -26.52
CA HIS A 306 14.48 -12.03 -27.94
C HIS A 306 13.38 -12.57 -28.86
N TYR A 307 12.95 -13.81 -28.65
CA TYR A 307 12.05 -14.50 -29.58
C TYR A 307 10.58 -14.36 -29.21
N ASN A 308 10.26 -14.27 -27.91
CA ASN A 308 8.88 -14.13 -27.43
C ASN A 308 8.55 -12.69 -27.04
N ARG A 309 9.51 -11.76 -27.16
CA ARG A 309 9.32 -10.33 -26.84
C ARG A 309 8.86 -10.10 -25.38
N THR A 310 9.23 -11.00 -24.45
CA THR A 310 8.91 -10.78 -23.05
C THR A 310 9.69 -9.59 -22.50
N HIS A 311 9.10 -8.85 -21.57
CA HIS A 311 9.70 -7.65 -21.03
C HIS A 311 9.41 -7.47 -19.54
N VAL A 312 10.13 -6.56 -18.90
CA VAL A 312 10.02 -6.27 -17.46
C VAL A 312 9.69 -4.81 -17.29
N ALA A 313 8.63 -4.56 -16.52
CA ALA A 313 8.29 -3.25 -16.01
C ALA A 313 8.45 -3.21 -14.49
N ALA A 314 8.51 -2.03 -13.90
CA ALA A 314 8.44 -1.84 -12.46
C ALA A 314 7.95 -0.44 -12.13
N THR A 315 7.28 -0.34 -10.98
CA THR A 315 6.89 0.93 -10.37
C THR A 315 7.37 0.96 -8.92
N SER A 316 7.90 2.08 -8.46
CA SER A 316 8.27 2.25 -7.06
C SER A 316 7.21 2.95 -6.22
N HIS A 317 6.17 3.46 -6.86
CA HIS A 317 5.01 4.16 -6.28
C HIS A 317 3.94 4.37 -7.37
N GLY A 318 2.71 4.72 -6.97
CA GLY A 318 1.70 5.30 -7.87
C GLY A 318 1.94 6.80 -8.10
N ASN A 319 1.15 7.40 -8.97
CA ASN A 319 1.08 8.85 -9.16
C ASN A 319 -0.21 9.43 -8.55
N THR A 320 -0.45 10.73 -8.75
CA THR A 320 -1.65 11.40 -8.23
C THR A 320 -2.93 10.95 -8.92
N GLU A 321 -2.88 10.57 -10.20
CA GLU A 321 -4.06 10.06 -10.92
C GLU A 321 -4.43 8.65 -10.46
N ASP A 322 -3.44 7.78 -10.25
CA ASP A 322 -3.65 6.45 -9.65
C ASP A 322 -4.29 6.58 -8.26
N MET A 323 -3.91 7.58 -7.46
CA MET A 323 -4.51 7.83 -6.16
C MET A 323 -5.94 8.38 -6.27
N ARG A 324 -6.23 9.25 -7.23
CA ARG A 324 -7.60 9.73 -7.51
C ARG A 324 -8.52 8.58 -7.92
N GLU A 325 -8.02 7.68 -8.75
CA GLU A 325 -8.74 6.47 -9.14
C GLU A 325 -9.02 5.59 -7.92
N ALA A 326 -8.01 5.31 -7.08
CA ALA A 326 -8.18 4.54 -5.85
C ALA A 326 -9.29 5.12 -4.96
N ILE A 327 -9.24 6.43 -4.70
CA ILE A 327 -10.23 7.13 -3.87
C ILE A 327 -11.64 7.02 -4.50
N THR A 328 -11.72 7.23 -5.81
CA THR A 328 -13.00 7.17 -6.55
C THR A 328 -13.62 5.79 -6.45
N MET A 329 -12.84 4.75 -6.68
CA MET A 329 -13.31 3.36 -6.63
C MET A 329 -13.68 2.93 -5.20
N MET A 330 -12.89 3.32 -4.19
CA MET A 330 -13.22 3.05 -2.78
C MET A 330 -14.51 3.76 -2.34
N ASN A 331 -14.68 5.04 -2.70
CA ASN A 331 -15.90 5.79 -2.38
C ASN A 331 -17.14 5.25 -3.13
N ALA A 332 -16.96 4.65 -4.28
CA ALA A 332 -18.02 3.96 -5.02
C ALA A 332 -18.32 2.55 -4.48
N GLY A 333 -17.54 2.07 -3.50
CA GLY A 333 -17.67 0.70 -2.95
C GLY A 333 -17.21 -0.39 -3.91
N LEU A 334 -16.43 -0.05 -4.93
CA LEU A 334 -15.84 -1.00 -5.88
C LEU A 334 -14.57 -1.65 -5.33
N LEU A 335 -13.80 -0.92 -4.51
CA LEU A 335 -12.61 -1.43 -3.84
C LEU A 335 -12.80 -1.39 -2.32
N ASN A 336 -12.33 -2.44 -1.65
CA ASN A 336 -12.33 -2.52 -0.19
C ASN A 336 -10.92 -2.84 0.36
N PRO A 337 -10.09 -1.83 0.66
CA PRO A 337 -8.73 -2.04 1.14
C PRO A 337 -8.67 -2.65 2.56
N ALA A 338 -9.80 -2.83 3.24
CA ALA A 338 -9.86 -3.48 4.56
C ALA A 338 -9.27 -4.90 4.56
N ALA A 339 -9.31 -5.60 3.42
CA ALA A 339 -8.66 -6.90 3.24
C ALA A 339 -7.16 -6.88 3.57
N MET A 340 -6.51 -5.72 3.38
CA MET A 340 -5.09 -5.50 3.66
C MET A 340 -4.79 -5.37 5.15
N ILE A 341 -5.78 -4.97 5.99
CA ILE A 341 -5.61 -4.65 7.41
C ILE A 341 -5.73 -5.91 8.26
N THR A 342 -4.82 -6.08 9.23
CA THR A 342 -4.90 -7.16 10.22
C THR A 342 -4.74 -6.66 11.67
N HIS A 343 -4.22 -5.47 11.86
CA HIS A 343 -4.01 -4.89 13.19
C HIS A 343 -4.44 -3.43 13.20
N ILE A 344 -4.84 -2.96 14.38
CA ILE A 344 -5.04 -1.54 14.67
C ILE A 344 -4.19 -1.14 15.88
N GLY A 345 -3.80 0.12 15.94
CA GLY A 345 -3.05 0.68 17.08
C GLY A 345 -3.17 2.20 17.15
N GLY A 346 -2.63 2.78 18.20
CA GLY A 346 -2.48 4.21 18.39
C GLY A 346 -1.07 4.70 18.09
N LEU A 347 -0.85 6.01 18.19
CA LEU A 347 0.45 6.62 17.91
C LEU A 347 1.55 6.13 18.87
N ASP A 348 1.18 5.77 20.09
CA ASP A 348 2.08 5.27 21.13
C ASP A 348 2.77 3.94 20.79
N CYS A 349 2.13 3.09 19.96
CA CYS A 349 2.69 1.80 19.61
C CYS A 349 3.61 1.82 18.36
N VAL A 350 3.72 2.94 17.65
CA VAL A 350 4.40 3.03 16.34
C VAL A 350 5.87 2.67 16.41
N VAL A 351 6.60 3.18 17.42
CA VAL A 351 8.06 2.96 17.56
C VAL A 351 8.36 1.46 17.66
N GLU A 352 7.70 0.77 18.60
CA GLU A 352 7.90 -0.66 18.81
C GLU A 352 7.41 -1.48 17.62
N THR A 353 6.26 -1.11 17.07
CA THR A 353 5.69 -1.80 15.91
C THR A 353 6.61 -1.69 14.69
N THR A 354 7.12 -0.50 14.38
CA THR A 354 8.03 -0.28 13.25
C THR A 354 9.33 -1.07 13.42
N ALA A 355 9.93 -1.06 14.61
CA ALA A 355 11.15 -1.81 14.90
C ALA A 355 10.98 -3.34 14.76
N ASN A 356 9.78 -3.86 14.99
CA ASN A 356 9.47 -5.29 14.93
C ASN A 356 8.62 -5.69 13.71
N LEU A 357 8.35 -4.79 12.78
CA LEU A 357 7.40 -4.99 11.68
C LEU A 357 7.57 -6.31 10.91
N PRO A 358 8.79 -6.76 10.56
CA PRO A 358 8.98 -8.05 9.87
C PRO A 358 8.62 -9.27 10.71
N LYS A 359 8.54 -9.14 12.04
CA LYS A 359 8.23 -10.23 12.97
C LYS A 359 6.75 -10.30 13.31
N ILE A 360 5.99 -9.24 13.04
CA ILE A 360 4.55 -9.17 13.32
C ILE A 360 3.80 -9.76 12.12
N PRO A 361 3.15 -10.93 12.27
CA PRO A 361 2.48 -11.59 11.14
C PRO A 361 1.30 -10.77 10.62
N GLY A 362 0.80 -11.17 9.46
CA GLY A 362 -0.40 -10.59 8.84
C GLY A 362 -0.12 -9.43 7.90
N GLY A 363 -1.14 -8.61 7.66
CA GLY A 363 -1.16 -7.50 6.72
C GLY A 363 -0.75 -6.16 7.33
N LYS A 364 -1.38 -5.08 6.84
CA LYS A 364 -1.16 -3.70 7.28
C LYS A 364 -1.52 -3.51 8.75
N LYS A 365 -0.76 -2.65 9.42
CA LYS A 365 -0.99 -2.15 10.78
C LYS A 365 -1.49 -0.73 10.64
N LEU A 366 -2.79 -0.55 10.89
CA LEU A 366 -3.46 0.74 10.79
C LEU A 366 -3.28 1.50 12.10
N ILE A 367 -2.80 2.72 12.03
CA ILE A 367 -2.53 3.59 13.16
C ILE A 367 -3.51 4.75 13.20
N TYR A 368 -4.17 4.95 14.34
CA TYR A 368 -4.99 6.12 14.61
C TYR A 368 -4.18 7.09 15.48
N THR A 369 -3.74 8.19 14.88
CA THR A 369 -2.72 9.05 15.47
C THR A 369 -3.20 9.91 16.64
N GLN A 370 -4.52 10.05 16.78
CA GLN A 370 -5.14 10.88 17.81
C GLN A 370 -5.42 10.11 19.12
N ILE A 371 -5.06 8.83 19.17
CA ILE A 371 -5.33 7.96 20.33
C ILE A 371 -4.07 7.21 20.75
N ASP A 372 -4.07 6.75 21.99
CA ASP A 372 -3.12 5.76 22.53
C ASP A 372 -3.84 4.39 22.57
N LEU A 373 -3.30 3.43 21.87
CA LEU A 373 -3.84 2.09 21.75
C LEU A 373 -2.70 1.10 21.44
N PRO A 374 -2.42 0.13 22.31
CA PRO A 374 -1.45 -0.92 22.00
C PRO A 374 -1.81 -1.63 20.70
N LEU A 375 -0.81 -1.96 19.88
CA LEU A 375 -1.04 -2.71 18.64
C LEU A 375 -1.83 -3.98 18.95
N THR A 376 -2.98 -4.12 18.30
CA THR A 376 -3.92 -5.21 18.56
C THR A 376 -4.35 -5.85 17.24
N ALA A 377 -4.17 -7.18 17.13
CA ALA A 377 -4.68 -7.92 15.99
C ALA A 377 -6.22 -7.93 16.02
N ILE A 378 -6.85 -7.77 14.88
CA ILE A 378 -8.33 -7.87 14.74
C ILE A 378 -8.80 -9.25 15.20
N ALA A 379 -8.02 -10.29 14.94
CA ALA A 379 -8.31 -11.66 15.38
C ALA A 379 -8.34 -11.83 16.92
N ASP A 380 -7.72 -10.91 17.67
CA ASP A 380 -7.64 -10.98 19.14
C ASP A 380 -8.81 -10.23 19.82
N PHE A 381 -9.67 -9.57 19.06
CA PHE A 381 -10.77 -8.77 19.65
C PHE A 381 -11.70 -9.60 20.52
N ALA A 382 -12.04 -10.81 20.09
CA ALA A 382 -12.88 -11.71 20.88
C ALA A 382 -12.27 -12.05 22.26
N GLU A 383 -10.96 -12.30 22.31
CA GLU A 383 -10.28 -12.61 23.55
C GLU A 383 -10.15 -11.38 24.46
N LYS A 384 -9.69 -10.26 23.89
CA LYS A 384 -9.60 -8.99 24.62
C LYS A 384 -10.96 -8.50 25.10
N GLY A 385 -12.02 -8.75 24.32
CA GLY A 385 -13.40 -8.40 24.66
C GLY A 385 -13.95 -9.10 25.92
N LYS A 386 -13.32 -10.17 26.38
CA LYS A 386 -13.69 -10.81 27.66
C LYS A 386 -13.43 -9.91 28.87
N THR A 387 -12.48 -9.00 28.76
CA THR A 387 -12.06 -8.09 29.86
C THR A 387 -12.28 -6.62 29.53
N ASP A 388 -12.38 -6.25 28.27
CA ASP A 388 -12.57 -4.87 27.82
C ASP A 388 -13.81 -4.76 26.91
N PRO A 389 -14.87 -4.06 27.38
CA PRO A 389 -16.11 -3.88 26.60
C PRO A 389 -15.92 -3.20 25.24
N MET A 390 -14.86 -2.40 25.06
CA MET A 390 -14.55 -1.77 23.78
C MET A 390 -14.21 -2.83 22.73
N PHE A 391 -13.33 -3.78 23.07
CA PHE A 391 -12.98 -4.87 22.14
C PHE A 391 -14.11 -5.85 21.94
N ALA A 392 -14.98 -6.07 22.94
CA ALA A 392 -16.18 -6.88 22.75
C ALA A 392 -17.11 -6.28 21.69
N LYS A 393 -17.30 -4.95 21.71
CA LYS A 393 -18.10 -4.27 20.69
C LYS A 393 -17.43 -4.23 19.33
N LEU A 394 -16.11 -4.01 19.29
CA LEU A 394 -15.34 -4.08 18.04
C LEU A 394 -15.41 -5.48 17.40
N ASP A 395 -15.32 -6.55 18.19
CA ASP A 395 -15.47 -7.94 17.71
C ASP A 395 -16.86 -8.16 17.09
N GLU A 396 -17.93 -7.70 17.77
CA GLU A 396 -19.29 -7.77 17.23
C GLU A 396 -19.40 -7.09 15.86
N ILE A 397 -18.88 -5.85 15.75
CA ILE A 397 -18.97 -5.06 14.51
C ILE A 397 -18.14 -5.72 13.39
N VAL A 398 -16.90 -6.10 13.67
CA VAL A 398 -15.99 -6.71 12.68
C VAL A 398 -16.54 -8.04 12.18
N ARG A 399 -17.16 -8.86 13.03
CA ARG A 399 -17.84 -10.10 12.60
C ARG A 399 -18.98 -9.83 11.64
N ALA A 400 -19.75 -8.77 11.88
CA ALA A 400 -20.82 -8.34 10.96
C ALA A 400 -20.26 -7.86 9.60
N CYS A 401 -18.99 -7.44 9.57
CA CYS A 401 -18.24 -7.04 8.38
C CYS A 401 -17.33 -8.17 7.81
N ASN A 402 -17.75 -9.43 7.93
CA ASN A 402 -17.01 -10.60 7.44
C ASN A 402 -15.57 -10.76 8.00
N GLY A 403 -15.34 -10.31 9.23
CA GLY A 403 -14.03 -10.35 9.88
C GLY A 403 -13.05 -9.27 9.42
N LEU A 404 -13.50 -8.29 8.64
CA LEU A 404 -12.70 -7.18 8.16
C LEU A 404 -12.94 -5.90 8.96
N TRP A 405 -11.94 -5.03 9.02
CA TRP A 405 -12.11 -3.68 9.53
C TRP A 405 -13.14 -2.93 8.66
N CYS A 406 -13.96 -2.06 9.27
CA CYS A 406 -15.01 -1.38 8.53
C CYS A 406 -15.30 0.01 9.13
N ALA A 407 -16.06 0.82 8.38
CA ALA A 407 -16.38 2.20 8.76
C ALA A 407 -17.07 2.30 10.11
N GLU A 408 -17.96 1.35 10.44
CA GLU A 408 -18.64 1.29 11.73
C GLU A 408 -17.67 1.02 12.88
N ALA A 409 -16.69 0.13 12.66
CA ALA A 409 -15.65 -0.18 13.67
C ALA A 409 -14.75 1.03 13.89
N GLU A 410 -14.32 1.69 12.82
CA GLU A 410 -13.54 2.93 12.89
C GLU A 410 -14.29 4.03 13.63
N LYS A 411 -15.52 4.30 13.23
CA LYS A 411 -16.37 5.30 13.88
C LYS A 411 -16.58 5.02 15.36
N TYR A 412 -16.84 3.76 15.72
CA TYR A 412 -16.98 3.35 17.11
C TYR A 412 -15.69 3.59 17.89
N LEU A 413 -14.52 3.15 17.36
CA LEU A 413 -13.22 3.34 18.00
C LEU A 413 -12.94 4.83 18.24
N LEU A 414 -13.06 5.66 17.22
CA LEU A 414 -12.77 7.10 17.31
C LEU A 414 -13.74 7.83 18.25
N SER A 415 -15.02 7.44 18.31
CA SER A 415 -16.00 8.04 19.22
C SER A 415 -15.75 7.75 20.71
N ARG A 416 -14.95 6.74 21.03
CA ARG A 416 -14.64 6.33 22.42
C ARG A 416 -13.36 6.96 22.96
N MET A 417 -12.54 7.52 22.09
CA MET A 417 -11.19 7.95 22.41
C MET A 417 -10.95 9.46 22.12
N LEU A 418 -11.91 10.13 21.47
CA LEU A 418 -12.00 11.58 21.31
C LEU A 418 -12.95 12.19 22.33
#